data_d3be065576c7c000182ea386abd26845
#
_entry.id   d3be065576c7c000182ea386abd26845
#
_cell.length_a   1.000
_cell.length_b   1.000
_cell.length_c   1.000
_cell.angle_alpha   90.00
_cell.angle_beta   90.00
_cell.angle_gamma   90.00
#
_symmetry.space_group_name_H-M   'P 1'
#
loop_
_entity.id
_entity.type
_entity.pdbx_description
1 polymer ?
#
loop_
_entity_poly.entity_id
_entity_poly.type
_entity_poly.pdbx_seq_one_letter_code
_entity_poly.pdbx_strand_id
1 'polypeptide(L)'
;MVSALPRLLAAALLSLGLAGPATAQGPATVEGMPGQLRLDQVQMLGSHNSYKRYPSAEEEARIRTLAPEHWDGLDYGHPPLEAQFAIGIRQIEIDVAPDPQGGLYATPYQLAASEMRKTMMAPGAKVLHFPQIDYESHCLTFHACLTVLRRWSDGHPEHLPVTVLVNASDFPPIAGFWLHDAKFEVADLDALDADIRAVMGADHLIVPDMVRGAHATLAEGVRAHGWPTLAAGHGRFLFVLDANDRHYALYRQGHPSLRGRAMFGYYAEQESEASVFNIQEPRGHEAEIRHLVSAGFLVRTRADADTREARAGDVSRLDAAVSSGAQFVSSDYYDGVPNPHGFAYRASLPGGVLHRCDPVTGPCGQQGHHR
;
A
#
# COMPACT_ATOMS: atom_id res chain seq x y z
N MET A 1 -85.28 -47.16 0.37
CA MET A 1 -84.85 -45.94 -0.41
C MET A 1 -83.64 -45.39 0.21
N VAL A 2 -82.49 -45.68 -0.36
CA VAL A 2 -81.16 -45.24 0.15
C VAL A 2 -80.43 -44.64 -1.05
N SER A 3 -80.20 -43.37 -1.01
CA SER A 3 -79.45 -42.65 -2.03
C SER A 3 -77.98 -42.66 -1.79
N ALA A 4 -77.24 -43.08 -2.82
CA ALA A 4 -75.77 -43.10 -2.79
C ALA A 4 -75.21 -41.82 -3.40
N LEU A 5 -74.27 -41.10 -2.71
CA LEU A 5 -73.44 -40.04 -3.23
C LEU A 5 -72.12 -40.59 -3.72
N PRO A 6 -71.57 -40.06 -4.85
CA PRO A 6 -70.26 -40.44 -5.34
C PRO A 6 -69.13 -39.61 -4.69
N ARG A 7 -68.01 -40.32 -4.37
CA ARG A 7 -66.78 -39.71 -3.88
C ARG A 7 -65.96 -39.12 -5.06
N LEU A 8 -65.68 -37.82 -5.04
CA LEU A 8 -64.72 -37.16 -5.90
C LEU A 8 -63.30 -37.39 -5.36
N LEU A 9 -62.42 -38.03 -6.18
CA LEU A 9 -60.99 -38.08 -5.96
C LEU A 9 -60.37 -36.77 -6.48
N ALA A 10 -59.74 -36.02 -5.58
CA ALA A 10 -58.89 -34.89 -5.95
C ALA A 10 -57.45 -35.42 -6.20
N ALA A 11 -56.97 -35.34 -7.41
CA ALA A 11 -55.59 -35.62 -7.77
C ALA A 11 -54.72 -34.38 -7.44
N ALA A 12 -53.79 -34.54 -6.49
CA ALA A 12 -52.76 -33.55 -6.18
C ALA A 12 -51.59 -33.67 -7.18
N LEU A 13 -51.42 -32.65 -8.04
CA LEU A 13 -50.26 -32.50 -8.89
C LEU A 13 -49.08 -31.99 -8.04
N LEU A 14 -48.10 -32.85 -7.76
CA LEU A 14 -46.79 -32.45 -7.24
C LEU A 14 -45.98 -31.79 -8.39
N SER A 15 -45.81 -30.50 -8.34
CA SER A 15 -44.83 -29.76 -9.17
C SER A 15 -43.44 -29.99 -8.60
N LEU A 16 -42.61 -30.85 -9.22
CA LEU A 16 -41.17 -30.87 -8.98
C LEU A 16 -40.55 -29.60 -9.55
N GLY A 17 -40.20 -28.66 -8.67
CA GLY A 17 -39.30 -27.56 -9.02
C GLY A 17 -37.91 -28.09 -9.27
N LEU A 18 -37.43 -27.98 -10.52
CA LEU A 18 -36.01 -28.16 -10.87
C LEU A 18 -35.21 -27.04 -10.24
N ALA A 19 -34.50 -27.35 -9.14
CA ALA A 19 -33.44 -26.47 -8.63
C ALA A 19 -32.30 -26.45 -9.66
N GLY A 20 -32.09 -25.26 -10.28
CA GLY A 20 -30.92 -25.03 -11.13
C GLY A 20 -29.63 -25.23 -10.34
N PRO A 21 -28.51 -25.54 -11.03
CA PRO A 21 -27.24 -25.73 -10.35
C PRO A 21 -26.86 -24.45 -9.61
N ALA A 22 -26.68 -24.54 -8.29
CA ALA A 22 -26.07 -23.49 -7.50
C ALA A 22 -24.65 -23.30 -8.04
N THR A 23 -24.35 -22.15 -8.62
CA THR A 23 -22.98 -21.76 -8.95
C THR A 23 -22.20 -21.78 -7.65
N ALA A 24 -21.25 -22.71 -7.54
CA ALA A 24 -20.32 -22.78 -6.43
C ALA A 24 -19.55 -21.43 -6.38
N GLN A 25 -19.90 -20.58 -5.43
CA GLN A 25 -19.09 -19.44 -5.10
C GLN A 25 -17.76 -20.00 -4.59
N GLY A 26 -16.65 -19.63 -5.24
CA GLY A 26 -15.32 -19.98 -4.76
C GLY A 26 -15.12 -19.50 -3.32
N PRO A 27 -14.13 -20.04 -2.61
CA PRO A 27 -13.89 -19.66 -1.21
C PRO A 27 -13.76 -18.16 -1.09
N ALA A 28 -14.55 -17.55 -0.20
CA ALA A 28 -14.39 -16.15 0.17
C ALA A 28 -13.08 -15.98 0.95
N THR A 29 -12.38 -14.86 0.74
CA THR A 29 -11.25 -14.49 1.60
C THR A 29 -11.75 -14.04 2.98
N VAL A 30 -10.85 -13.98 3.96
CA VAL A 30 -11.14 -13.50 5.31
C VAL A 30 -11.74 -12.07 5.31
N GLU A 31 -11.43 -11.26 4.31
CA GLU A 31 -11.89 -9.89 4.20
C GLU A 31 -13.03 -9.71 3.18
N GLY A 32 -13.75 -10.79 2.88
CA GLY A 32 -14.96 -10.78 2.05
C GLY A 32 -14.72 -10.63 0.54
N MET A 33 -13.46 -10.59 0.09
CA MET A 33 -13.11 -10.53 -1.33
C MET A 33 -13.03 -11.93 -1.92
N PRO A 34 -13.49 -12.15 -3.18
CA PRO A 34 -13.36 -13.44 -3.85
C PRO A 34 -11.86 -13.82 -4.05
N GLY A 35 -11.45 -14.98 -3.52
CA GLY A 35 -10.06 -15.44 -3.55
C GLY A 35 -9.46 -15.67 -4.94
N GLN A 36 -10.30 -15.89 -5.96
CA GLN A 36 -9.88 -16.04 -7.36
C GLN A 36 -9.52 -14.73 -8.07
N LEU A 37 -9.87 -13.57 -7.51
CA LEU A 37 -9.44 -12.29 -8.06
C LEU A 37 -7.91 -12.18 -7.97
N ARG A 38 -7.29 -11.64 -9.00
CA ARG A 38 -5.86 -11.28 -8.95
C ARG A 38 -5.67 -9.92 -8.29
N LEU A 39 -4.45 -9.66 -7.83
CA LEU A 39 -4.10 -8.39 -7.17
C LEU A 39 -4.38 -7.17 -8.06
N ASP A 40 -4.20 -7.28 -9.39
CA ASP A 40 -4.52 -6.22 -10.36
C ASP A 40 -6.03 -6.01 -10.61
N GLN A 41 -6.88 -6.82 -10.01
CA GLN A 41 -8.34 -6.76 -10.14
C GLN A 41 -9.05 -6.21 -8.89
N VAL A 42 -8.29 -5.68 -7.94
CA VAL A 42 -8.80 -5.17 -6.67
C VAL A 42 -8.31 -3.75 -6.43
N GLN A 43 -9.21 -2.87 -6.03
CA GLN A 43 -8.87 -1.53 -5.54
C GLN A 43 -8.87 -1.54 -4.02
N MET A 44 -7.81 -0.98 -3.41
CA MET A 44 -7.58 -0.98 -1.97
C MET A 44 -7.26 0.42 -1.48
N LEU A 45 -7.82 0.79 -0.33
CA LEU A 45 -7.38 2.00 0.38
C LEU A 45 -6.05 1.72 1.08
N GLY A 46 -5.17 2.72 1.01
CA GLY A 46 -3.87 2.71 1.65
C GLY A 46 -3.63 3.95 2.50
N SER A 47 -2.50 3.97 3.20
CA SER A 47 -1.97 5.13 3.91
C SER A 47 -0.67 5.62 3.28
N HIS A 48 -0.44 6.93 3.32
CA HIS A 48 0.80 7.60 2.93
C HIS A 48 1.62 7.86 4.19
N ASN A 49 2.94 7.73 4.13
CA ASN A 49 3.81 7.87 5.31
C ASN A 49 3.30 7.12 6.54
N SER A 50 2.94 5.87 6.37
CA SER A 50 2.17 5.06 7.32
C SER A 50 2.85 4.88 8.69
N TYR A 51 4.17 5.01 8.72
CA TYR A 51 5.01 4.94 9.92
C TYR A 51 4.94 6.21 10.78
N LYS A 52 4.50 7.35 10.17
CA LYS A 52 4.56 8.68 10.78
C LYS A 52 3.59 8.80 11.96
N ARG A 53 4.11 9.18 13.11
CA ARG A 53 3.28 9.57 14.25
C ARG A 53 2.72 10.97 14.04
N TYR A 54 1.59 11.25 14.68
CA TYR A 54 1.15 12.65 14.77
C TYR A 54 2.21 13.47 15.51
N PRO A 55 2.61 14.65 15.02
CA PRO A 55 3.69 15.44 15.63
C PRO A 55 3.46 15.71 17.11
N SER A 56 4.49 15.48 17.93
CA SER A 56 4.50 15.92 19.33
C SER A 56 4.60 17.43 19.43
N ALA A 57 4.30 17.99 20.59
CA ALA A 57 4.46 19.44 20.84
C ALA A 57 5.92 19.91 20.62
N GLU A 58 6.91 19.05 20.89
CA GLU A 58 8.32 19.36 20.64
C GLU A 58 8.59 19.40 19.13
N GLU A 59 8.14 18.42 18.38
CA GLU A 59 8.30 18.35 16.94
C GLU A 59 7.55 19.48 16.23
N GLU A 60 6.31 19.78 16.62
CA GLU A 60 5.57 20.96 16.14
C GLU A 60 6.34 22.24 16.37
N ALA A 61 6.89 22.47 17.56
CA ALA A 61 7.68 23.67 17.85
C ALA A 61 8.94 23.75 16.97
N ARG A 62 9.57 22.62 16.67
CA ARG A 62 10.72 22.57 15.75
C ARG A 62 10.32 22.89 14.32
N ILE A 63 9.25 22.27 13.79
CA ILE A 63 8.76 22.54 12.44
C ILE A 63 8.42 24.02 12.30
N ARG A 64 7.64 24.58 13.24
CA ARG A 64 7.25 26.01 13.23
C ARG A 64 8.44 26.98 13.34
N THR A 65 9.55 26.53 13.91
CA THR A 65 10.77 27.35 14.07
C THR A 65 11.68 27.26 12.82
N LEU A 66 11.86 26.08 12.27
CA LEU A 66 12.86 25.79 11.23
C LEU A 66 12.27 25.79 9.82
N ALA A 67 10.99 25.45 9.67
CA ALA A 67 10.30 25.29 8.39
C ALA A 67 8.80 25.63 8.51
N PRO A 68 8.44 26.85 8.99
CA PRO A 68 7.05 27.20 9.32
C PRO A 68 6.08 27.07 8.14
N GLU A 69 6.57 27.28 6.91
CA GLU A 69 5.80 27.17 5.68
C GLU A 69 5.35 25.74 5.36
N HIS A 70 5.99 24.73 5.95
CA HIS A 70 5.66 23.33 5.75
C HIS A 70 4.70 22.77 6.80
N TRP A 71 4.41 23.52 7.89
CA TRP A 71 3.63 23.01 9.01
C TRP A 71 2.29 22.40 8.59
N ASP A 72 1.52 23.12 7.79
CA ASP A 72 0.19 22.65 7.39
C ASP A 72 0.26 21.30 6.63
N GLY A 73 1.28 21.12 5.81
CA GLY A 73 1.50 19.86 5.08
C GLY A 73 2.00 18.69 5.94
N LEU A 74 2.61 19.00 7.10
CA LEU A 74 3.17 18.00 8.01
C LEU A 74 2.25 17.69 9.21
N ASP A 75 1.14 18.41 9.35
CA ASP A 75 0.20 18.34 10.47
C ASP A 75 -0.79 17.15 10.33
N TYR A 76 -0.24 15.95 10.21
CA TYR A 76 -0.96 14.69 10.15
C TYR A 76 -0.11 13.55 10.73
N GLY A 77 -0.74 12.41 10.97
CA GLY A 77 -0.07 11.19 11.40
C GLY A 77 -1.03 10.02 11.47
N HIS A 78 -0.49 8.84 11.67
CA HIS A 78 -1.22 7.58 11.63
C HIS A 78 -1.18 6.85 12.99
N PRO A 79 -2.12 5.93 13.25
CA PRO A 79 -1.97 4.96 14.33
C PRO A 79 -0.84 3.96 14.00
N PRO A 80 -0.35 3.16 14.97
CA PRO A 80 0.62 2.11 14.70
C PRO A 80 0.21 1.19 13.55
N LEU A 81 1.20 0.64 12.82
CA LEU A 81 0.96 -0.16 11.60
C LEU A 81 -0.03 -1.32 11.83
N GLU A 82 0.08 -2.01 12.97
CA GLU A 82 -0.84 -3.10 13.30
C GLU A 82 -2.30 -2.63 13.45
N ALA A 83 -2.50 -1.42 13.98
CA ALA A 83 -3.83 -0.82 14.08
C ALA A 83 -4.39 -0.44 12.70
N GLN A 84 -3.54 0.04 11.78
CA GLN A 84 -3.93 0.29 10.39
C GLN A 84 -4.35 -1.00 9.69
N PHE A 85 -3.62 -2.08 9.88
CA PHE A 85 -4.00 -3.39 9.33
C PHE A 85 -5.28 -3.94 9.94
N ALA A 86 -5.50 -3.73 11.25
CA ALA A 86 -6.70 -4.18 11.94
C ALA A 86 -8.00 -3.53 11.40
N ILE A 87 -7.93 -2.29 10.90
CA ILE A 87 -9.06 -1.64 10.25
C ILE A 87 -9.16 -1.96 8.76
N GLY A 88 -8.18 -2.65 8.17
CA GLY A 88 -8.23 -3.11 6.77
C GLY A 88 -7.32 -2.37 5.79
N ILE A 89 -6.41 -1.49 6.21
CA ILE A 89 -5.42 -0.89 5.30
C ILE A 89 -4.52 -1.99 4.72
N ARG A 90 -4.32 -2.00 3.39
CA ARG A 90 -3.52 -3.02 2.68
C ARG A 90 -2.49 -2.44 1.71
N GLN A 91 -2.33 -1.14 1.69
CA GLN A 91 -1.18 -0.47 1.11
C GLN A 91 -0.64 0.50 2.14
N ILE A 92 0.66 0.47 2.39
CA ILE A 92 1.39 1.34 3.31
C ILE A 92 2.63 1.92 2.64
N GLU A 93 3.19 2.97 3.24
CA GLU A 93 4.41 3.62 2.79
C GLU A 93 5.36 3.81 3.98
N ILE A 94 6.64 3.50 3.78
CA ILE A 94 7.71 3.62 4.77
C ILE A 94 8.86 4.38 4.12
N ASP A 95 9.14 5.59 4.61
CA ASP A 95 10.30 6.37 4.16
C ASP A 95 11.55 5.88 4.88
N VAL A 96 12.58 5.66 4.10
CA VAL A 96 13.87 5.19 4.60
C VAL A 96 14.99 6.16 4.26
N ALA A 97 15.90 6.32 5.20
CA ALA A 97 17.08 7.17 5.12
C ALA A 97 18.35 6.32 5.31
N PRO A 98 19.41 6.49 4.50
CA PRO A 98 20.61 5.68 4.59
C PRO A 98 21.43 6.04 5.82
N ASP A 99 21.81 5.04 6.62
CA ASP A 99 22.67 5.22 7.82
C ASP A 99 23.55 3.97 8.04
N PRO A 100 24.44 3.63 7.07
CA PRO A 100 25.20 2.39 7.13
C PRO A 100 26.16 2.29 8.31
N GLN A 101 26.63 3.41 8.88
CA GLN A 101 27.49 3.43 10.07
C GLN A 101 26.71 3.63 11.36
N GLY A 102 25.48 4.10 11.30
CA GLY A 102 24.66 4.48 12.46
C GLY A 102 24.98 5.89 12.99
N GLY A 103 24.01 6.48 13.68
CA GLY A 103 24.16 7.73 14.40
C GLY A 103 23.90 9.01 13.60
N LEU A 104 23.73 8.91 12.27
CA LEU A 104 23.53 10.09 11.41
C LEU A 104 22.27 10.90 11.81
N TYR A 105 21.21 10.20 12.18
CA TYR A 105 19.92 10.79 12.54
C TYR A 105 19.63 10.79 14.05
N ALA A 106 20.65 10.58 14.91
CA ALA A 106 20.44 10.47 16.35
C ALA A 106 20.18 11.81 17.07
N THR A 107 20.43 12.94 16.39
CA THR A 107 20.41 14.28 17.02
C THR A 107 19.06 14.65 17.65
N PRO A 108 17.89 14.48 17.01
CA PRO A 108 16.63 14.86 17.66
C PRO A 108 16.35 14.07 18.95
N TYR A 109 16.90 12.87 19.07
CA TYR A 109 16.70 11.95 20.19
C TYR A 109 17.72 12.09 21.32
N GLN A 110 18.54 13.14 21.32
CA GLN A 110 19.60 13.30 22.35
C GLN A 110 19.05 13.38 23.76
N LEU A 111 17.87 13.98 23.94
CA LEU A 111 17.18 14.11 25.24
C LEU A 111 16.14 13.02 25.46
N ALA A 112 15.81 12.24 24.43
CA ALA A 112 14.86 11.14 24.53
C ALA A 112 15.45 9.96 25.33
N ALA A 113 14.58 9.04 25.78
CA ALA A 113 14.98 7.86 26.51
C ALA A 113 16.15 7.14 25.85
N SER A 114 17.07 6.65 26.66
CA SER A 114 18.33 6.02 26.24
C SER A 114 18.20 4.95 25.15
N GLU A 115 17.07 4.24 25.10
CA GLU A 115 16.82 3.19 24.09
C GLU A 115 16.56 3.74 22.69
N MET A 116 15.81 4.84 22.54
CA MET A 116 15.61 5.48 21.23
C MET A 116 16.93 5.97 20.65
N ARG A 117 17.73 6.67 21.45
CA ARG A 117 19.05 7.11 21.04
C ARG A 117 19.94 5.91 20.65
N LYS A 118 19.96 4.86 21.44
CA LYS A 118 20.73 3.64 21.18
C LYS A 118 20.33 3.02 19.84
N THR A 119 19.02 2.94 19.55
CA THR A 119 18.50 2.45 18.26
C THR A 119 18.97 3.32 17.10
N MET A 120 18.91 4.65 17.25
CA MET A 120 19.35 5.58 16.20
C MET A 120 20.87 5.61 16.02
N MET A 121 21.65 5.17 17.01
CA MET A 121 23.11 5.00 16.90
C MET A 121 23.52 3.69 16.24
N ALA A 122 22.63 2.71 16.09
CA ALA A 122 22.96 1.45 15.42
C ALA A 122 23.01 1.61 13.90
N PRO A 123 23.86 0.85 13.19
CA PRO A 123 23.87 0.80 11.73
C PRO A 123 22.53 0.35 11.14
N GLY A 124 22.25 0.77 9.89
CA GLY A 124 21.08 0.37 9.13
C GLY A 124 20.09 1.52 8.86
N ALA A 125 19.28 1.37 7.82
CA ALA A 125 18.35 2.39 7.36
C ALA A 125 17.39 2.83 8.47
N LYS A 126 17.23 4.15 8.61
CA LYS A 126 16.32 4.78 9.57
C LYS A 126 14.99 5.11 8.90
N VAL A 127 13.94 5.23 9.71
CA VAL A 127 12.60 5.54 9.24
C VAL A 127 12.17 6.89 9.80
N LEU A 128 12.13 7.88 8.93
CA LEU A 128 11.76 9.26 9.24
C LEU A 128 11.42 10.01 7.94
N HIS A 129 10.63 11.07 8.02
CA HIS A 129 10.24 11.89 6.88
C HIS A 129 11.31 12.94 6.55
N PHE A 130 11.61 13.83 7.50
CA PHE A 130 12.67 14.84 7.37
C PHE A 130 13.58 14.87 8.58
N PRO A 131 14.92 14.80 8.39
CA PRO A 131 15.86 14.89 9.49
C PRO A 131 15.61 16.13 10.35
N GLN A 132 15.56 15.97 11.67
CA GLN A 132 15.45 17.00 12.69
C GLN A 132 14.14 17.80 12.75
N ILE A 133 13.25 17.72 11.77
CA ILE A 133 12.00 18.50 11.77
C ILE A 133 10.75 17.64 11.76
N ASP A 134 10.70 16.52 11.01
CA ASP A 134 9.58 15.60 10.98
C ASP A 134 10.13 14.16 11.04
N TYR A 135 10.43 13.72 12.25
CA TYR A 135 11.25 12.53 12.51
C TYR A 135 10.58 11.48 13.40
N GLU A 136 9.42 11.78 13.98
CA GLU A 136 8.74 10.84 14.85
C GLU A 136 8.11 9.68 14.07
N SER A 137 8.45 8.47 14.47
CA SER A 137 8.06 7.23 13.80
C SER A 137 7.57 6.19 14.79
N HIS A 138 6.62 5.34 14.36
CA HIS A 138 6.20 4.15 15.10
C HIS A 138 7.27 3.04 15.09
N CYS A 139 8.20 3.07 14.13
CA CYS A 139 9.32 2.15 14.03
C CYS A 139 10.55 2.88 13.50
N LEU A 140 11.55 3.12 14.36
CA LEU A 140 12.71 4.00 14.09
C LEU A 140 13.70 3.49 13.05
N THR A 141 13.65 2.19 12.69
CA THR A 141 14.51 1.58 11.69
C THR A 141 13.69 0.73 10.74
N PHE A 142 14.18 0.57 9.51
CA PHE A 142 13.50 -0.28 8.53
C PHE A 142 13.35 -1.72 9.04
N HIS A 143 14.40 -2.27 9.64
CA HIS A 143 14.35 -3.59 10.28
C HIS A 143 13.25 -3.72 11.34
N ALA A 144 13.08 -2.69 12.17
CA ALA A 144 12.01 -2.68 13.19
C ALA A 144 10.62 -2.65 12.54
N CYS A 145 10.42 -1.85 11.49
CA CYS A 145 9.17 -1.85 10.73
C CYS A 145 8.88 -3.23 10.13
N LEU A 146 9.86 -3.83 9.45
CA LEU A 146 9.71 -5.19 8.90
C LEU A 146 9.35 -6.21 9.98
N THR A 147 9.95 -6.11 11.17
CA THR A 147 9.64 -6.98 12.30
C THR A 147 8.19 -6.84 12.77
N VAL A 148 7.66 -5.60 12.78
CA VAL A 148 6.25 -5.33 13.08
C VAL A 148 5.36 -5.99 12.03
N LEU A 149 5.65 -5.79 10.72
CA LEU A 149 4.89 -6.39 9.62
C LEU A 149 4.85 -7.91 9.72
N ARG A 150 6.02 -8.52 9.92
CA ARG A 150 6.16 -9.97 10.01
C ARG A 150 5.37 -10.54 11.20
N ARG A 151 5.54 -9.98 12.40
CA ARG A 151 4.84 -10.42 13.60
C ARG A 151 3.32 -10.31 13.45
N TRP A 152 2.83 -9.22 12.84
CA TRP A 152 1.41 -9.07 12.58
C TRP A 152 0.91 -10.14 11.62
N SER A 153 1.63 -10.39 10.52
CA SER A 153 1.30 -11.41 9.52
C SER A 153 1.27 -12.82 10.10
N ASP A 154 2.22 -13.17 10.97
CA ASP A 154 2.24 -14.47 11.67
C ASP A 154 0.97 -14.71 12.50
N GLY A 155 0.38 -13.64 13.04
CA GLY A 155 -0.91 -13.68 13.75
C GLY A 155 -2.15 -13.69 12.86
N HIS A 156 -1.99 -13.38 11.57
CA HIS A 156 -3.08 -13.21 10.61
C HIS A 156 -2.75 -13.88 9.24
N PRO A 157 -2.47 -15.19 9.19
CA PRO A 157 -1.88 -15.83 8.02
C PRO A 157 -2.73 -15.75 6.75
N GLU A 158 -4.01 -15.42 6.86
CA GLU A 158 -4.94 -15.32 5.74
C GLU A 158 -5.26 -13.86 5.34
N HIS A 159 -4.47 -12.88 5.82
CA HIS A 159 -4.69 -11.50 5.41
C HIS A 159 -4.49 -11.32 3.90
N LEU A 160 -5.22 -10.36 3.29
CA LEU A 160 -4.98 -9.95 1.91
C LEU A 160 -3.54 -9.49 1.70
N PRO A 161 -2.98 -9.63 0.48
CA PRO A 161 -1.65 -9.10 0.18
C PRO A 161 -1.51 -7.64 0.60
N VAL A 162 -0.40 -7.32 1.27
CA VAL A 162 -0.08 -5.95 1.68
C VAL A 162 1.01 -5.40 0.75
N THR A 163 0.74 -4.24 0.13
CA THR A 163 1.74 -3.52 -0.65
C THR A 163 2.45 -2.50 0.22
N VAL A 164 3.77 -2.53 0.23
CA VAL A 164 4.65 -1.64 1.01
C VAL A 164 5.49 -0.80 0.05
N LEU A 165 5.22 0.49 -0.03
CA LEU A 165 6.11 1.43 -0.69
C LEU A 165 7.29 1.72 0.22
N VAL A 166 8.50 1.55 -0.27
CA VAL A 166 9.75 1.86 0.41
C VAL A 166 10.31 3.12 -0.24
N ASN A 167 9.99 4.28 0.34
CA ASN A 167 10.42 5.56 -0.19
C ASN A 167 11.86 5.85 0.27
N ALA A 168 12.82 5.64 -0.64
CA ALA A 168 14.24 5.83 -0.37
C ALA A 168 14.65 7.27 -0.71
N SER A 169 14.91 8.07 0.32
CA SER A 169 15.21 9.49 0.20
C SER A 169 16.68 9.81 0.51
N ASP A 170 17.30 10.59 -0.41
CA ASP A 170 18.60 11.24 -0.16
C ASP A 170 18.36 12.54 0.62
N PHE A 171 19.23 12.85 1.58
CA PHE A 171 19.18 14.08 2.35
C PHE A 171 20.47 14.88 2.15
N PRO A 172 20.51 15.81 1.17
CA PRO A 172 21.64 16.72 0.98
C PRO A 172 21.73 17.71 2.14
N PRO A 173 22.91 18.33 2.36
CA PRO A 173 23.07 19.36 3.39
C PRO A 173 22.08 20.52 3.21
N ILE A 174 21.46 20.95 4.32
CA ILE A 174 20.57 22.12 4.36
C ILE A 174 21.15 23.10 5.36
N ALA A 175 21.52 24.30 4.88
CA ALA A 175 22.13 25.33 5.70
C ALA A 175 21.23 25.66 6.91
N GLY A 176 21.84 25.69 8.08
CA GLY A 176 21.16 26.05 9.32
C GLY A 176 20.65 24.90 10.17
N PHE A 177 20.40 23.70 9.60
CA PHE A 177 19.93 22.58 10.44
C PHE A 177 20.38 21.17 10.05
N TRP A 178 20.71 20.89 8.79
CA TRP A 178 21.21 19.58 8.37
C TRP A 178 22.53 19.71 7.62
N LEU A 179 23.60 19.13 8.16
CA LEU A 179 24.97 19.32 7.65
C LEU A 179 25.54 18.09 6.94
N HIS A 180 24.78 17.00 6.90
CA HIS A 180 25.25 15.74 6.32
C HIS A 180 24.78 15.59 4.88
N ASP A 181 25.55 14.89 4.06
CA ASP A 181 25.18 14.45 2.71
C ASP A 181 24.89 12.96 2.75
N ALA A 182 23.63 12.62 3.04
CA ALA A 182 23.19 11.25 3.15
C ALA A 182 22.58 10.78 1.83
N LYS A 183 23.20 9.80 1.19
CA LYS A 183 22.78 9.25 -0.11
C LYS A 183 22.76 7.74 -0.07
N PHE A 184 21.76 7.17 -0.72
CA PHE A 184 21.74 5.74 -0.99
C PHE A 184 22.79 5.37 -2.05
N GLU A 185 23.63 4.38 -1.76
CA GLU A 185 24.51 3.74 -2.71
C GLU A 185 24.01 2.30 -2.99
N VAL A 186 24.64 1.61 -3.94
CA VAL A 186 24.26 0.22 -4.31
C VAL A 186 24.19 -0.67 -3.07
N ALA A 187 25.20 -0.58 -2.19
CA ALA A 187 25.26 -1.40 -0.98
C ALA A 187 24.11 -1.14 0.00
N ASP A 188 23.60 0.11 0.07
CA ASP A 188 22.48 0.45 0.94
C ASP A 188 21.17 -0.13 0.37
N LEU A 189 20.96 -0.07 -0.95
CA LEU A 189 19.81 -0.68 -1.63
C LEU A 189 19.85 -2.21 -1.54
N ASP A 190 21.02 -2.81 -1.67
CA ASP A 190 21.23 -4.25 -1.45
C ASP A 190 20.94 -4.65 0.00
N ALA A 191 21.27 -3.78 0.97
CA ALA A 191 20.97 -4.01 2.38
C ALA A 191 19.46 -3.96 2.67
N LEU A 192 18.67 -3.08 2.00
CA LEU A 192 17.21 -3.09 2.09
C LEU A 192 16.63 -4.42 1.60
N ASP A 193 17.09 -4.91 0.43
CA ASP A 193 16.69 -6.21 -0.11
C ASP A 193 17.03 -7.36 0.85
N ALA A 194 18.23 -7.34 1.41
CA ALA A 194 18.70 -8.37 2.36
C ALA A 194 17.84 -8.37 3.63
N ASP A 195 17.52 -7.20 4.17
CA ASP A 195 16.69 -7.04 5.37
C ASP A 195 15.25 -7.54 5.13
N ILE A 196 14.64 -7.17 3.98
CA ILE A 196 13.32 -7.70 3.57
C ILE A 196 13.34 -9.23 3.55
N ARG A 197 14.32 -9.83 2.88
CA ARG A 197 14.41 -11.29 2.77
C ARG A 197 14.67 -11.97 4.11
N ALA A 198 15.53 -11.39 4.93
CA ALA A 198 15.90 -11.97 6.22
C ALA A 198 14.73 -11.96 7.21
N VAL A 199 13.99 -10.87 7.28
CA VAL A 199 12.88 -10.71 8.24
C VAL A 199 11.60 -11.38 7.73
N MET A 200 11.23 -11.15 6.46
CA MET A 200 9.96 -11.66 5.94
C MET A 200 10.04 -13.15 5.59
N GLY A 201 11.16 -13.63 5.05
CA GLY A 201 11.25 -14.98 4.49
C GLY A 201 10.52 -15.11 3.15
N ALA A 202 10.92 -16.10 2.35
CA ALA A 202 10.41 -16.26 0.97
C ALA A 202 8.89 -16.49 0.90
N ASP A 203 8.32 -17.19 1.88
CA ASP A 203 6.90 -17.54 1.90
C ASP A 203 5.97 -16.35 2.15
N HIS A 204 6.50 -15.24 2.67
CA HIS A 204 5.75 -14.01 2.93
C HIS A 204 5.99 -12.93 1.88
N LEU A 205 6.60 -13.26 0.74
CA LEU A 205 6.95 -12.27 -0.29
C LEU A 205 6.26 -12.58 -1.63
N ILE A 206 5.81 -11.51 -2.29
CA ILE A 206 5.51 -11.46 -3.72
C ILE A 206 6.67 -10.67 -4.33
N VAL A 207 7.52 -11.33 -5.13
CA VAL A 207 8.75 -10.74 -5.69
C VAL A 207 8.67 -10.65 -7.23
N PRO A 208 9.50 -9.81 -7.87
CA PRO A 208 9.52 -9.66 -9.32
C PRO A 208 9.64 -10.99 -10.09
N ASP A 209 10.45 -11.92 -9.59
CA ASP A 209 10.64 -13.24 -10.22
C ASP A 209 9.37 -14.08 -10.27
N MET A 210 8.48 -13.96 -9.28
CA MET A 210 7.19 -14.66 -9.27
C MET A 210 6.26 -14.11 -10.37
N VAL A 211 6.19 -12.80 -10.50
CA VAL A 211 5.31 -12.12 -11.47
C VAL A 211 5.84 -12.28 -12.89
N ARG A 212 7.16 -12.22 -13.07
CA ARG A 212 7.79 -12.49 -14.36
C ARG A 212 7.54 -13.93 -14.83
N GLY A 213 7.55 -14.90 -13.93
CA GLY A 213 7.40 -16.31 -14.25
C GLY A 213 8.44 -16.76 -15.30
N ALA A 214 7.98 -17.45 -16.36
CA ALA A 214 8.81 -17.94 -17.46
C ALA A 214 9.09 -16.90 -18.56
N HIS A 215 8.54 -15.68 -18.47
CA HIS A 215 8.71 -14.64 -19.48
C HIS A 215 10.14 -14.06 -19.46
N ALA A 216 10.54 -13.48 -20.60
CA ALA A 216 11.88 -12.89 -20.75
C ALA A 216 12.04 -11.66 -19.84
N THR A 217 10.99 -10.84 -19.72
CA THR A 217 10.98 -9.61 -18.93
C THR A 217 9.85 -9.59 -17.89
N LEU A 218 10.01 -8.77 -16.86
CA LEU A 218 8.98 -8.54 -15.85
C LEU A 218 7.73 -7.92 -16.51
N ALA A 219 7.91 -6.94 -17.37
CA ALA A 219 6.81 -6.29 -18.09
C ALA A 219 5.98 -7.26 -18.94
N GLU A 220 6.61 -8.26 -19.57
CA GLU A 220 5.89 -9.34 -20.28
C GLU A 220 5.07 -10.20 -19.31
N GLY A 221 5.63 -10.58 -18.15
CA GLY A 221 4.93 -11.34 -17.12
C GLY A 221 3.71 -10.59 -16.61
N VAL A 222 3.85 -9.30 -16.33
CA VAL A 222 2.74 -8.42 -15.91
C VAL A 222 1.62 -8.40 -16.95
N ARG A 223 1.95 -8.12 -18.22
CA ARG A 223 0.96 -8.07 -19.30
C ARG A 223 0.30 -9.43 -19.60
N ALA A 224 0.97 -10.52 -19.26
CA ALA A 224 0.41 -11.87 -19.30
C ALA A 224 -0.40 -12.23 -18.04
N HIS A 225 -0.77 -11.25 -17.21
CA HIS A 225 -1.51 -11.42 -15.96
C HIS A 225 -0.76 -12.26 -14.90
N GLY A 226 0.54 -11.98 -14.72
CA GLY A 226 1.40 -12.69 -13.78
C GLY A 226 1.17 -12.36 -12.29
N TRP A 227 0.31 -11.39 -11.94
CA TRP A 227 -0.03 -11.12 -10.54
C TRP A 227 -0.74 -12.31 -9.90
N PRO A 228 -0.40 -12.65 -8.64
CA PRO A 228 -1.05 -13.76 -7.95
C PRO A 228 -2.53 -13.44 -7.69
N THR A 229 -3.33 -14.49 -7.55
CA THR A 229 -4.67 -14.37 -6.99
C THR A 229 -4.59 -13.96 -5.52
N LEU A 230 -5.66 -13.35 -4.98
CA LEU A 230 -5.72 -12.98 -3.57
C LEU A 230 -5.46 -14.21 -2.68
N ALA A 231 -6.04 -15.36 -3.02
CA ALA A 231 -5.82 -16.61 -2.29
C ALA A 231 -4.34 -17.08 -2.34
N ALA A 232 -3.67 -16.94 -3.48
CA ALA A 232 -2.25 -17.28 -3.60
C ALA A 232 -1.34 -16.23 -2.93
N GLY A 233 -1.85 -15.01 -2.74
CA GLY A 233 -1.16 -13.91 -2.08
C GLY A 233 -1.44 -13.78 -0.59
N HIS A 234 -2.27 -14.64 0.02
CA HIS A 234 -2.54 -14.59 1.45
C HIS A 234 -1.27 -14.63 2.29
N GLY A 235 -1.21 -13.82 3.33
CA GLY A 235 -0.08 -13.74 4.24
C GLY A 235 1.19 -13.15 3.61
N ARG A 236 1.12 -12.53 2.42
CA ARG A 236 2.28 -12.04 1.68
C ARG A 236 2.32 -10.54 1.56
N PHE A 237 3.54 -10.03 1.38
CA PHE A 237 3.86 -8.63 1.16
C PHE A 237 4.51 -8.43 -0.20
N LEU A 238 4.14 -7.34 -0.87
CA LEU A 238 4.75 -6.85 -2.09
C LEU A 238 5.46 -5.54 -1.76
N PHE A 239 6.78 -5.51 -1.90
CA PHE A 239 7.58 -4.32 -1.66
C PHE A 239 7.87 -3.59 -2.98
N VAL A 240 7.75 -2.26 -2.96
CA VAL A 240 8.00 -1.40 -4.13
C VAL A 240 8.96 -0.30 -3.71
N LEU A 241 10.12 -0.24 -4.34
CA LEU A 241 11.03 0.89 -4.20
C LEU A 241 10.37 2.12 -4.81
N ASP A 242 10.17 3.17 -4.01
CA ASP A 242 9.81 4.52 -4.41
C ASP A 242 11.03 5.41 -4.25
N ALA A 243 11.55 5.95 -5.34
CA ALA A 243 12.83 6.61 -5.31
C ALA A 243 13.02 7.55 -6.51
N ASN A 244 14.22 8.12 -6.68
CA ASN A 244 14.60 8.88 -7.85
C ASN A 244 15.26 8.02 -8.95
N ASP A 245 15.42 8.58 -10.14
CA ASP A 245 16.00 7.88 -11.31
C ASP A 245 17.39 7.28 -11.03
N ARG A 246 18.20 7.96 -10.20
CA ARG A 246 19.52 7.46 -9.80
C ARG A 246 19.39 6.14 -9.02
N HIS A 247 18.49 6.09 -8.05
CA HIS A 247 18.28 4.89 -7.24
C HIS A 247 17.73 3.73 -8.08
N TYR A 248 16.81 3.99 -9.02
CA TYR A 248 16.33 2.94 -9.94
C TYR A 248 17.45 2.40 -10.81
N ALA A 249 18.34 3.26 -11.32
CA ALA A 249 19.49 2.82 -12.10
C ALA A 249 20.46 1.95 -11.27
N LEU A 250 20.72 2.35 -10.02
CA LEU A 250 21.54 1.58 -9.08
C LEU A 250 20.88 0.24 -8.72
N TYR A 251 19.59 0.25 -8.43
CA TYR A 251 18.86 -0.92 -7.97
C TYR A 251 18.75 -2.02 -9.03
N ARG A 252 18.58 -1.67 -10.31
CA ARG A 252 18.56 -2.66 -11.40
C ARG A 252 19.94 -3.07 -11.91
N GLN A 253 21.02 -2.44 -11.45
CA GLN A 253 22.38 -2.75 -11.91
C GLN A 253 22.74 -4.22 -11.62
N GLY A 254 23.04 -5.00 -12.68
CA GLY A 254 23.30 -6.44 -12.56
C GLY A 254 22.04 -7.32 -12.41
N HIS A 255 20.86 -6.73 -12.38
CA HIS A 255 19.56 -7.40 -12.16
C HIS A 255 18.55 -7.09 -13.27
N PRO A 256 18.81 -7.47 -14.54
CA PRO A 256 17.89 -7.16 -15.63
C PRO A 256 16.49 -7.72 -15.33
N SER A 257 15.46 -6.91 -15.57
CA SER A 257 14.07 -7.22 -15.21
C SER A 257 13.89 -7.54 -13.72
N LEU A 258 14.69 -6.91 -12.85
CA LEU A 258 14.71 -7.09 -11.38
C LEU A 258 14.93 -8.54 -10.94
N ARG A 259 15.65 -9.36 -11.73
CA ARG A 259 15.96 -10.75 -11.38
C ARG A 259 16.67 -10.83 -10.05
N GLY A 260 16.15 -11.63 -9.12
CA GLY A 260 16.71 -11.82 -7.80
C GLY A 260 16.47 -10.67 -6.82
N ARG A 261 15.85 -9.55 -7.22
CA ARG A 261 15.48 -8.44 -6.33
C ARG A 261 14.26 -8.78 -5.46
N ALA A 262 14.16 -8.19 -4.28
CA ALA A 262 13.01 -8.34 -3.40
C ALA A 262 11.91 -7.33 -3.70
N MET A 263 12.27 -6.14 -4.16
CA MET A 263 11.35 -5.05 -4.45
C MET A 263 11.09 -4.91 -5.95
N PHE A 264 9.87 -4.50 -6.29
CA PHE A 264 9.52 -3.86 -7.55
C PHE A 264 10.03 -2.40 -7.54
N GLY A 265 9.72 -1.62 -8.59
CA GLY A 265 10.04 -0.19 -8.64
C GLY A 265 9.26 0.50 -9.74
N TYR A 266 9.36 1.81 -9.80
CA TYR A 266 8.70 2.61 -10.83
C TYR A 266 9.64 2.80 -12.02
N TYR A 267 9.37 2.09 -13.10
CA TYR A 267 10.10 2.15 -14.35
C TYR A 267 9.15 2.55 -15.48
N ALA A 268 9.66 3.19 -16.53
CA ALA A 268 8.82 3.59 -17.65
C ALA A 268 8.14 2.38 -18.31
N GLU A 269 6.96 2.59 -18.89
CA GLU A 269 6.11 1.51 -19.41
C GLU A 269 6.82 0.63 -20.44
N GLN A 270 7.79 1.19 -21.18
CA GLN A 270 8.55 0.52 -22.23
C GLN A 270 9.75 -0.28 -21.70
N GLU A 271 10.10 -0.10 -20.43
CA GLU A 271 11.25 -0.79 -19.82
C GLU A 271 10.90 -2.22 -19.40
N SER A 272 11.92 -3.07 -19.38
CA SER A 272 11.76 -4.49 -19.05
C SER A 272 11.34 -4.72 -17.58
N GLU A 273 11.54 -3.75 -16.72
CA GLU A 273 11.21 -3.72 -15.30
C GLU A 273 9.80 -3.19 -15.01
N ALA A 274 9.10 -2.64 -16.01
CA ALA A 274 7.78 -2.03 -15.83
C ALA A 274 6.78 -2.98 -15.17
N SER A 275 6.19 -2.56 -14.05
CA SER A 275 5.29 -3.40 -13.26
C SER A 275 4.34 -2.60 -12.37
N VAL A 276 4.86 -1.61 -11.67
CA VAL A 276 4.11 -0.74 -10.75
C VAL A 276 4.38 0.72 -11.14
N PHE A 277 3.37 1.58 -10.98
CA PHE A 277 3.46 3.01 -11.26
C PHE A 277 2.95 3.83 -10.08
N ASN A 278 3.52 5.02 -9.89
CA ASN A 278 3.08 5.99 -8.90
C ASN A 278 2.67 7.29 -9.60
N ILE A 279 1.38 7.54 -9.69
CA ILE A 279 0.82 8.79 -10.23
C ILE A 279 0.11 9.51 -9.09
N GLN A 280 0.85 10.33 -8.37
CA GLN A 280 0.39 10.93 -7.11
C GLN A 280 -0.81 11.86 -7.26
N GLU A 281 -0.90 12.62 -8.36
CA GLU A 281 -2.05 13.48 -8.66
C GLU A 281 -2.95 12.79 -9.69
N PRO A 282 -4.12 12.28 -9.29
CA PRO A 282 -5.01 11.60 -10.23
C PRO A 282 -5.80 12.56 -11.14
N ARG A 283 -6.07 13.79 -10.67
CA ARG A 283 -6.86 14.77 -11.43
C ARG A 283 -6.13 15.17 -12.71
N GLY A 284 -6.78 14.94 -13.86
CA GLY A 284 -6.20 15.16 -15.17
C GLY A 284 -5.30 14.01 -15.66
N HIS A 285 -5.06 12.98 -14.84
CA HIS A 285 -4.29 11.78 -15.17
C HIS A 285 -5.14 10.50 -15.18
N GLU A 286 -6.47 10.61 -15.05
CA GLU A 286 -7.36 9.44 -14.98
C GLU A 286 -7.26 8.55 -16.22
N ALA A 287 -7.07 9.13 -17.39
CA ALA A 287 -6.91 8.39 -18.64
C ALA A 287 -5.59 7.61 -18.69
N GLU A 288 -4.50 8.21 -18.23
CA GLU A 288 -3.18 7.57 -18.12
C GLU A 288 -3.22 6.40 -17.12
N ILE A 289 -3.76 6.64 -15.92
CA ILE A 289 -3.94 5.59 -14.90
C ILE A 289 -4.76 4.43 -15.49
N ARG A 290 -5.88 4.71 -16.11
CA ARG A 290 -6.75 3.70 -16.72
C ARG A 290 -6.05 2.92 -17.82
N HIS A 291 -5.20 3.56 -18.62
CA HIS A 291 -4.37 2.90 -19.63
C HIS A 291 -3.44 1.87 -18.98
N LEU A 292 -2.66 2.29 -17.98
CA LEU A 292 -1.72 1.43 -17.27
C LEU A 292 -2.42 0.25 -16.56
N VAL A 293 -3.51 0.53 -15.88
CA VAL A 293 -4.36 -0.48 -15.22
C VAL A 293 -4.88 -1.50 -16.25
N SER A 294 -5.39 -1.05 -17.38
CA SER A 294 -5.89 -1.93 -18.47
C SER A 294 -4.78 -2.78 -19.10
N ALA A 295 -3.54 -2.30 -19.05
CA ALA A 295 -2.37 -3.05 -19.53
C ALA A 295 -1.85 -4.08 -18.49
N GLY A 296 -2.50 -4.19 -17.32
CA GLY A 296 -2.18 -5.16 -16.27
C GLY A 296 -1.20 -4.66 -15.22
N PHE A 297 -0.76 -3.41 -15.29
CA PHE A 297 0.13 -2.81 -14.31
C PHE A 297 -0.62 -2.45 -13.02
N LEU A 298 0.09 -2.46 -11.89
CA LEU A 298 -0.42 -1.87 -10.66
C LEU A 298 -0.14 -0.36 -10.65
N VAL A 299 -1.11 0.41 -10.19
CA VAL A 299 -0.97 1.87 -10.07
C VAL A 299 -1.33 2.30 -8.66
N ARG A 300 -0.44 3.11 -8.06
CA ARG A 300 -0.72 3.85 -6.83
C ARG A 300 -1.03 5.30 -7.17
N THR A 301 -2.02 5.88 -6.49
CA THR A 301 -2.35 7.31 -6.53
C THR A 301 -2.71 7.80 -5.13
N ARG A 302 -2.95 9.11 -4.97
CA ARG A 302 -3.30 9.71 -3.67
C ARG A 302 -4.69 10.33 -3.70
N ALA A 303 -5.44 10.14 -2.62
CA ALA A 303 -6.76 10.76 -2.38
C ALA A 303 -6.65 12.18 -1.82
N ASP A 304 -5.53 12.50 -1.19
CA ASP A 304 -5.21 13.80 -0.58
C ASP A 304 -3.70 14.05 -0.57
N ALA A 305 -3.27 15.30 -0.37
CA ALA A 305 -1.88 15.68 -0.24
C ALA A 305 -1.73 16.94 0.62
N ASP A 306 -0.68 16.96 1.46
CA ASP A 306 -0.31 18.14 2.28
C ASP A 306 -1.48 18.67 3.11
N THR A 307 -2.37 17.81 3.55
CA THR A 307 -3.59 18.12 4.32
C THR A 307 -4.62 19.03 3.61
N ARG A 308 -4.39 19.43 2.35
CA ARG A 308 -5.17 20.45 1.64
C ARG A 308 -6.63 20.04 1.44
N GLU A 309 -6.84 18.83 0.93
CA GLU A 309 -8.18 18.29 0.68
C GLU A 309 -8.95 18.13 1.99
N ALA A 310 -8.29 17.65 3.06
CA ALA A 310 -8.92 17.50 4.37
C ALA A 310 -9.31 18.85 4.99
N ARG A 311 -8.46 19.86 4.91
CA ARG A 311 -8.72 21.22 5.39
C ARG A 311 -9.85 21.92 4.61
N ALA A 312 -9.91 21.68 3.30
CA ALA A 312 -10.94 22.26 2.43
C ALA A 312 -12.25 21.45 2.41
N GLY A 313 -12.25 20.21 2.88
CA GLY A 313 -13.36 19.28 2.68
C GLY A 313 -13.54 18.89 1.20
N ASP A 314 -12.46 18.97 0.38
CA ASP A 314 -12.49 18.70 -1.06
C ASP A 314 -12.29 17.21 -1.33
N VAL A 315 -13.29 16.59 -1.96
CA VAL A 315 -13.26 15.17 -2.35
C VAL A 315 -12.89 14.93 -3.81
N SER A 316 -12.61 15.99 -4.58
CA SER A 316 -12.39 15.88 -6.02
C SER A 316 -11.18 15.00 -6.39
N ARG A 317 -10.12 15.04 -5.59
CA ARG A 317 -8.95 14.20 -5.76
C ARG A 317 -9.23 12.74 -5.43
N LEU A 318 -9.98 12.48 -4.35
CA LEU A 318 -10.46 11.14 -4.01
C LEU A 318 -11.34 10.57 -5.12
N ASP A 319 -12.29 11.35 -5.65
CA ASP A 319 -13.17 10.92 -6.73
C ASP A 319 -12.39 10.57 -7.99
N ALA A 320 -11.41 11.40 -8.37
CA ALA A 320 -10.52 11.13 -9.49
C ALA A 320 -9.69 9.85 -9.26
N ALA A 321 -9.10 9.69 -8.06
CA ALA A 321 -8.34 8.50 -7.69
C ALA A 321 -9.16 7.22 -7.81
N VAL A 322 -10.36 7.24 -7.23
CA VAL A 322 -11.26 6.08 -7.18
C VAL A 322 -11.81 5.72 -8.57
N SER A 323 -12.17 6.72 -9.40
CA SER A 323 -12.71 6.48 -10.74
C SER A 323 -11.66 6.11 -11.77
N SER A 324 -10.39 6.41 -11.52
CA SER A 324 -9.28 6.08 -12.43
C SER A 324 -9.04 4.57 -12.54
N GLY A 325 -9.37 3.79 -11.51
CA GLY A 325 -9.08 2.36 -11.42
C GLY A 325 -7.69 2.05 -10.88
N ALA A 326 -6.98 3.03 -10.29
CA ALA A 326 -5.75 2.75 -9.56
C ALA A 326 -6.02 1.74 -8.44
N GLN A 327 -5.22 0.68 -8.36
CA GLN A 327 -5.40 -0.38 -7.36
C GLN A 327 -5.12 0.10 -5.94
N PHE A 328 -4.19 1.04 -5.77
CA PHE A 328 -3.84 1.58 -4.46
C PHE A 328 -4.18 3.07 -4.39
N VAL A 329 -5.10 3.42 -3.49
CA VAL A 329 -5.52 4.81 -3.23
C VAL A 329 -5.07 5.18 -1.83
N SER A 330 -3.95 5.91 -1.71
CA SER A 330 -3.39 6.32 -0.42
C SER A 330 -4.04 7.60 0.10
N SER A 331 -4.19 7.69 1.41
CA SER A 331 -4.72 8.87 2.10
C SER A 331 -4.00 9.08 3.45
N ASP A 332 -3.94 10.34 3.88
CA ASP A 332 -3.57 10.71 5.24
C ASP A 332 -4.79 10.77 6.18
N TYR A 333 -6.02 10.72 5.63
CA TYR A 333 -7.28 10.89 6.35
C TYR A 333 -8.30 9.79 6.03
N TYR A 334 -8.26 8.70 6.76
CA TYR A 334 -9.25 7.61 6.74
C TYR A 334 -9.77 7.36 8.16
N ASP A 335 -10.78 6.52 8.34
CA ASP A 335 -11.32 6.23 9.67
C ASP A 335 -10.26 5.58 10.57
N GLY A 336 -10.09 6.15 11.78
CA GLY A 336 -9.11 5.68 12.76
C GLY A 336 -7.82 6.49 12.83
N VAL A 337 -7.57 7.45 11.92
CA VAL A 337 -6.43 8.37 12.04
C VAL A 337 -6.67 9.48 13.06
N PRO A 338 -5.61 10.01 13.71
CA PRO A 338 -5.72 11.22 14.51
C PRO A 338 -6.31 12.38 13.71
N ASN A 339 -7.28 13.07 14.30
CA ASN A 339 -7.93 14.22 13.66
C ASN A 339 -8.22 15.32 14.69
N PRO A 340 -7.18 15.97 15.23
CA PRO A 340 -7.34 16.97 16.30
C PRO A 340 -8.12 18.21 15.83
N HIS A 341 -8.12 18.50 14.53
CA HIS A 341 -8.85 19.64 13.94
C HIS A 341 -10.31 19.35 13.63
N GLY A 342 -10.77 18.11 13.74
CA GLY A 342 -12.15 17.74 13.45
C GLY A 342 -12.56 17.88 11.99
N PHE A 343 -11.62 17.73 11.04
CA PHE A 343 -11.93 17.75 9.61
C PHE A 343 -12.99 16.69 9.28
N ALA A 344 -13.97 17.06 8.46
CA ALA A 344 -15.04 16.16 8.03
C ALA A 344 -14.59 15.19 6.92
N TYR A 345 -13.50 15.53 6.21
CA TYR A 345 -12.93 14.70 5.14
C TYR A 345 -12.49 13.33 5.66
N ARG A 346 -12.90 12.27 4.96
CA ARG A 346 -12.44 10.89 5.18
C ARG A 346 -12.40 10.17 3.84
N ALA A 347 -11.23 9.63 3.50
CA ALA A 347 -11.09 8.78 2.34
C ALA A 347 -11.70 7.40 2.61
N SER A 348 -12.54 6.96 1.68
CA SER A 348 -13.05 5.60 1.60
C SER A 348 -13.37 5.27 0.15
N LEU A 349 -13.41 4.00 -0.19
CA LEU A 349 -13.89 3.57 -1.51
C LEU A 349 -15.42 3.62 -1.54
N PRO A 350 -16.07 3.66 -2.73
CA PRO A 350 -17.52 3.65 -2.87
C PRO A 350 -18.20 2.56 -2.03
N GLY A 351 -19.23 2.95 -1.32
CA GLY A 351 -19.92 2.10 -0.35
C GLY A 351 -19.32 2.11 1.06
N GLY A 352 -18.32 2.98 1.32
CA GLY A 352 -17.68 3.09 2.64
C GLY A 352 -16.77 1.90 2.97
N VAL A 353 -16.28 1.19 1.95
CA VAL A 353 -15.42 0.03 2.11
C VAL A 353 -13.94 0.39 1.90
N LEU A 354 -13.03 -0.47 2.36
CA LEU A 354 -11.58 -0.31 2.18
C LEU A 354 -11.01 -1.13 1.01
N HIS A 355 -11.77 -2.12 0.55
CA HIS A 355 -11.42 -2.98 -0.58
C HIS A 355 -12.63 -3.20 -1.45
N ARG A 356 -12.42 -3.23 -2.77
CA ARG A 356 -13.48 -3.56 -3.74
C ARG A 356 -12.88 -4.16 -5.00
N CYS A 357 -13.71 -4.76 -5.84
CA CYS A 357 -13.30 -5.04 -7.22
C CYS A 357 -12.87 -3.75 -7.92
N ASP A 358 -11.78 -3.85 -8.67
CA ASP A 358 -11.33 -2.74 -9.49
C ASP A 358 -12.37 -2.41 -10.58
N PRO A 359 -12.71 -1.12 -10.78
CA PRO A 359 -13.74 -0.71 -11.73
C PRO A 359 -13.32 -0.88 -13.21
N VAL A 360 -12.02 -1.08 -13.50
CA VAL A 360 -11.47 -1.22 -14.85
C VAL A 360 -11.19 -2.69 -15.19
N THR A 361 -10.51 -3.41 -14.32
CA THR A 361 -10.04 -4.79 -14.55
C THR A 361 -10.84 -5.84 -13.79
N GLY A 362 -11.58 -5.46 -12.77
CA GLY A 362 -12.32 -6.39 -11.92
C GLY A 362 -13.58 -6.94 -12.60
N PRO A 363 -13.87 -8.25 -12.47
CA PRO A 363 -15.07 -8.85 -13.07
C PRO A 363 -16.36 -8.42 -12.41
N CYS A 364 -16.32 -7.77 -11.26
CA CYS A 364 -17.51 -7.37 -10.49
C CYS A 364 -18.18 -6.10 -11.05
N GLY A 365 -17.50 -5.33 -11.89
CA GLY A 365 -18.03 -4.11 -12.51
C GLY A 365 -18.99 -4.33 -13.68
N GLN A 366 -19.10 -5.55 -14.19
CA GLN A 366 -19.98 -5.87 -15.33
C GLN A 366 -21.44 -6.19 -14.95
N GLN A 367 -21.79 -6.20 -13.66
CA GLN A 367 -23.16 -6.53 -13.21
C GLN A 367 -24.06 -5.31 -12.97
N GLY A 368 -23.64 -4.09 -13.32
CA GLY A 368 -24.31 -2.83 -12.96
C GLY A 368 -24.98 -2.01 -14.06
N HIS A 369 -25.08 -2.47 -15.31
CA HIS A 369 -25.77 -1.71 -16.36
C HIS A 369 -26.79 -2.57 -17.14
N HIS A 370 -27.74 -3.17 -16.42
CA HIS A 370 -29.03 -3.55 -16.98
C HIS A 370 -30.11 -2.76 -16.27
N ARG A 371 -30.33 -1.52 -16.70
CA ARG A 371 -31.65 -0.83 -16.70
C ARG A 371 -31.70 0.17 -17.86
#